data_47f981a067bffdb41e4879d6762df75e
#
_entry.id   47f981a067bffdb41e4879d6762df75e
#
_cell.length_a   1.000
_cell.length_b   1.000
_cell.length_c   1.000
_cell.angle_alpha   90.00
_cell.angle_beta   90.00
_cell.angle_gamma   90.00
#
_symmetry.space_group_name_H-M   'P 1'
#
loop_
_entity.id
_entity.type
_entity.pdbx_description
1 polymer ?
#
loop_
_entity_poly.entity_id
_entity_poly.type
_entity_poly.pdbx_seq_one_letter_code
_entity_poly.pdbx_strand_id
1 'polypeptide(L)'
;MRKFVAALLLPALLVCVAAVAQAAPKIERIKTPLGLEVWFVREPAIPMLALQATWRGGSSSDPTGQEGLAQLVTGLLTEGAGDLAADAFQTALQETAIGMDFSTERDYTTVTLRTLTQHRARAFDLLKLALTAPRFDDEPLQRVKAQARVAYERSRTNPNALAGERFAQLAYGDHPYGRRSSPSADSLEKIDREALAGFTRALFARGNLVIGAVGDIAPDELARLVDISFGALPAQPAVALPPPVVPKTAPQPVVIPFPNPQSIVLFGAPGIAREDPDWYAATVLNQVLGGGGMTSRLFEEVREKRGLVYSVGTQLSPSKATALLSGSLATSNAQVGDALKLVRAELVRVARDGITDAELKAAKSFMTGSFPLRLTSNAAIAGMLVAIQNTGLPPDYIDAYPGLINSVTQADIRRVAERLFARNDYLIVVVGQPVGLETPQKQGG
;
A
#
# COMPACT_ATOMS: atom_id res chain seq x y z
N MET A 1 70.84 -34.86 25.01
CA MET A 1 69.47 -35.11 24.65
C MET A 1 68.66 -33.91 25.16
N ARG A 2 68.52 -32.89 24.30
CA ARG A 2 67.84 -31.64 24.61
C ARG A 2 66.54 -31.55 23.79
N LYS A 3 65.43 -31.53 24.52
CA LYS A 3 64.08 -31.32 23.90
C LYS A 3 63.90 -29.84 23.68
N PHE A 4 63.77 -29.41 22.39
CA PHE A 4 63.32 -28.08 22.01
C PHE A 4 61.80 -28.13 21.90
N VAL A 5 61.14 -27.36 22.76
CA VAL A 5 59.70 -27.04 22.64
C VAL A 5 59.61 -25.72 21.89
N ALA A 6 59.15 -25.77 20.66
CA ALA A 6 58.82 -24.57 19.88
C ALA A 6 57.38 -24.19 20.22
N ALA A 7 57.19 -23.07 20.92
CA ALA A 7 55.90 -22.44 21.14
C ALA A 7 55.54 -21.59 19.91
N LEU A 8 54.56 -22.02 19.13
CA LEU A 8 53.96 -21.21 18.08
C LEU A 8 52.97 -20.25 18.73
N LEU A 9 53.32 -18.98 18.74
CA LEU A 9 52.42 -17.87 19.02
C LEU A 9 51.61 -17.57 17.73
N LEU A 10 50.34 -17.98 17.70
CA LEU A 10 49.36 -17.51 16.71
C LEU A 10 48.90 -16.11 17.15
N PRO A 11 49.06 -15.06 16.34
CA PRO A 11 48.38 -13.81 16.62
C PRO A 11 46.88 -13.98 16.26
N ALA A 12 46.03 -13.93 17.26
CA ALA A 12 44.58 -13.83 17.09
C ALA A 12 44.28 -12.47 16.47
N LEU A 13 44.05 -12.45 15.15
CA LEU A 13 43.54 -11.28 14.41
C LEU A 13 42.06 -11.13 14.78
N LEU A 14 41.79 -10.34 15.83
CA LEU A 14 40.45 -9.89 16.16
C LEU A 14 40.01 -8.91 15.05
N VAL A 15 39.35 -9.44 14.03
CA VAL A 15 38.62 -8.59 13.06
C VAL A 15 37.40 -8.07 13.83
N CYS A 16 37.53 -6.88 14.41
CA CYS A 16 36.37 -6.08 14.80
C CYS A 16 35.60 -5.74 13.53
N VAL A 17 34.62 -6.55 13.20
CA VAL A 17 33.55 -6.14 12.31
C VAL A 17 32.76 -5.08 13.09
N ALA A 18 33.18 -3.83 12.99
CA ALA A 18 32.34 -2.70 13.34
C ALA A 18 31.12 -2.80 12.42
N ALA A 19 30.00 -3.27 12.97
CA ALA A 19 28.71 -3.09 12.33
C ALA A 19 28.56 -1.57 12.15
N VAL A 20 28.79 -1.09 10.92
CA VAL A 20 28.48 0.28 10.55
C VAL A 20 26.98 0.37 10.74
N ALA A 21 26.54 0.89 11.88
CA ALA A 21 25.16 1.30 12.07
C ALA A 21 24.88 2.30 10.94
N GLN A 22 24.16 1.85 9.93
CA GLN A 22 23.80 2.70 8.81
C GLN A 22 22.95 3.82 9.42
N ALA A 23 23.49 5.01 9.50
CA ALA A 23 22.77 6.17 9.99
C ALA A 23 21.52 6.35 9.14
N ALA A 24 20.40 6.71 9.75
CA ALA A 24 19.20 6.99 9.01
C ALA A 24 19.48 8.06 7.93
N PRO A 25 18.86 7.94 6.76
CA PRO A 25 19.11 8.85 5.65
C PRO A 25 18.73 10.28 6.06
N LYS A 26 19.68 11.22 5.96
CA LYS A 26 19.44 12.64 6.26
C LYS A 26 18.49 13.24 5.23
N ILE A 27 17.30 13.61 5.66
CA ILE A 27 16.28 14.20 4.79
C ILE A 27 16.51 15.71 4.72
N GLU A 28 16.67 16.22 3.49
CA GLU A 28 16.73 17.64 3.17
C GLU A 28 15.38 18.07 2.57
N ARG A 29 14.83 19.19 3.06
CA ARG A 29 13.61 19.79 2.48
C ARG A 29 14.03 20.87 1.51
N ILE A 30 13.82 20.63 0.23
CA ILE A 30 14.14 21.58 -0.84
C ILE A 30 12.85 22.27 -1.23
N LYS A 31 12.88 23.60 -1.26
CA LYS A 31 11.79 24.40 -1.83
C LYS A 31 12.23 24.91 -3.20
N THR A 32 11.48 24.52 -4.23
CA THR A 32 11.80 24.94 -5.60
C THR A 32 11.43 26.42 -5.84
N PRO A 33 11.97 27.08 -6.88
CA PRO A 33 11.59 28.43 -7.27
C PRO A 33 10.08 28.64 -7.45
N LEU A 34 9.35 27.64 -7.97
CA LEU A 34 7.89 27.67 -8.12
C LEU A 34 7.13 27.31 -6.83
N GLY A 35 7.84 27.08 -5.72
CA GLY A 35 7.26 26.82 -4.41
C GLY A 35 6.89 25.38 -4.12
N LEU A 36 7.25 24.41 -4.98
CA LEU A 36 7.07 23.00 -4.70
C LEU A 36 8.04 22.55 -3.61
N GLU A 37 7.59 21.67 -2.72
CA GLU A 37 8.44 21.06 -1.71
C GLU A 37 8.87 19.66 -2.13
N VAL A 38 10.17 19.37 -2.03
CA VAL A 38 10.76 18.06 -2.30
C VAL A 38 11.50 17.60 -1.05
N TRP A 39 11.18 16.39 -0.59
CA TRP A 39 12.01 15.73 0.42
C TRP A 39 13.09 14.92 -0.27
N PHE A 40 14.33 15.23 0.04
CA PHE A 40 15.49 14.74 -0.68
C PHE A 40 16.48 14.06 0.25
N VAL A 41 17.04 12.93 -0.21
CA VAL A 41 18.21 12.28 0.40
C VAL A 41 19.31 12.22 -0.65
N ARG A 42 20.45 12.83 -0.34
CA ARG A 42 21.62 12.77 -1.21
C ARG A 42 22.34 11.44 -1.06
N GLU A 43 22.44 10.67 -2.15
CA GLU A 43 23.11 9.38 -2.22
C GLU A 43 24.05 9.34 -3.46
N PRO A 44 25.31 9.78 -3.31
CA PRO A 44 26.25 9.88 -4.44
C PRO A 44 26.99 8.58 -4.74
N ALA A 45 26.85 7.54 -3.92
CA ALA A 45 27.60 6.30 -4.10
C ALA A 45 27.22 5.55 -5.39
N ILE A 46 25.99 5.75 -5.86
CA ILE A 46 25.49 5.15 -7.10
C ILE A 46 25.03 6.28 -8.02
N PRO A 47 25.52 6.36 -9.28
CA PRO A 47 25.18 7.43 -10.22
C PRO A 47 23.74 7.28 -10.76
N MET A 48 22.77 7.30 -9.88
CA MET A 48 21.35 7.14 -10.17
C MET A 48 20.52 8.16 -9.39
N LEU A 49 19.34 8.45 -9.93
CA LEU A 49 18.30 9.22 -9.28
C LEU A 49 17.01 8.38 -9.26
N ALA A 50 16.39 8.29 -8.10
CA ALA A 50 15.05 7.78 -7.92
C ALA A 50 14.15 8.93 -7.41
N LEU A 51 13.01 9.13 -8.04
CA LEU A 51 11.98 10.07 -7.62
C LEU A 51 10.65 9.33 -7.53
N GLN A 52 9.92 9.60 -6.48
CA GLN A 52 8.51 9.24 -6.38
C GLN A 52 7.69 10.51 -6.16
N ALA A 53 6.65 10.68 -6.95
CA ALA A 53 5.70 11.76 -6.76
C ALA A 53 4.29 11.19 -6.66
N THR A 54 3.51 11.70 -5.73
CA THR A 54 2.16 11.18 -5.44
C THR A 54 1.18 12.33 -5.34
N TRP A 55 0.02 12.15 -5.98
CA TRP A 55 -1.12 13.05 -5.90
C TRP A 55 -2.22 12.43 -5.06
N ARG A 56 -2.83 13.23 -4.19
CA ARG A 56 -4.04 12.82 -3.49
C ARG A 56 -5.21 12.78 -4.48
N GLY A 57 -5.80 11.61 -4.64
CA GLY A 57 -6.80 11.24 -5.62
C GLY A 57 -6.36 9.97 -6.36
N GLY A 58 -7.29 9.03 -6.52
CA GLY A 58 -7.05 7.74 -7.13
C GLY A 58 -8.38 7.15 -7.59
N SER A 59 -8.54 5.82 -7.53
CA SER A 59 -9.78 5.16 -7.99
C SER A 59 -11.03 5.57 -7.22
N SER A 60 -10.89 6.07 -5.98
CA SER A 60 -12.03 6.62 -5.24
C SER A 60 -12.53 7.96 -5.79
N SER A 61 -11.76 8.60 -6.66
CA SER A 61 -12.12 9.85 -7.34
C SER A 61 -12.73 9.61 -8.73
N ASP A 62 -12.83 8.36 -9.17
CA ASP A 62 -13.48 8.02 -10.44
C ASP A 62 -14.96 8.50 -10.43
N PRO A 63 -15.45 9.13 -11.48
CA PRO A 63 -16.87 9.45 -11.62
C PRO A 63 -17.74 8.18 -11.58
N THR A 64 -18.93 8.29 -11.02
CA THR A 64 -19.88 7.18 -10.98
C THR A 64 -20.19 6.67 -12.39
N GLY A 65 -20.02 5.36 -12.59
CA GLY A 65 -20.19 4.70 -13.90
C GLY A 65 -18.96 4.76 -14.80
N GLN A 66 -17.86 5.38 -14.35
CA GLN A 66 -16.55 5.37 -15.01
C GLN A 66 -15.48 4.78 -14.09
N GLU A 67 -15.86 3.80 -13.26
CA GLU A 67 -14.93 3.11 -12.38
C GLU A 67 -13.78 2.50 -13.18
N GLY A 68 -12.55 2.75 -12.73
CA GLY A 68 -11.32 2.37 -13.41
C GLY A 68 -10.73 3.46 -14.31
N LEU A 69 -11.32 4.66 -14.36
CA LEU A 69 -10.80 5.79 -15.14
C LEU A 69 -9.36 6.15 -14.69
N ALA A 70 -9.11 6.25 -13.40
CA ALA A 70 -7.77 6.51 -12.87
C ALA A 70 -6.76 5.42 -13.29
N GLN A 71 -7.21 4.15 -13.33
CA GLN A 71 -6.37 3.04 -13.77
C GLN A 71 -6.04 3.12 -15.27
N LEU A 72 -7.01 3.47 -16.11
CA LEU A 72 -6.77 3.65 -17.55
C LEU A 72 -5.86 4.85 -17.81
N VAL A 73 -6.04 5.97 -17.09
CA VAL A 73 -5.15 7.13 -17.19
C VAL A 73 -3.72 6.71 -16.90
N THR A 74 -3.45 6.09 -15.74
CA THR A 74 -2.10 5.69 -15.36
C THR A 74 -1.50 4.68 -16.34
N GLY A 75 -2.28 3.76 -16.88
CA GLY A 75 -1.82 2.80 -17.89
C GLY A 75 -1.50 3.41 -19.26
N LEU A 76 -1.96 4.65 -19.53
CA LEU A 76 -1.79 5.30 -20.82
C LEU A 76 -0.80 6.48 -20.81
N LEU A 77 -0.35 6.97 -19.64
CA LEU A 77 0.54 8.13 -19.56
C LEU A 77 1.91 7.90 -20.21
N THR A 78 2.35 6.65 -20.35
CA THR A 78 3.59 6.27 -21.04
C THR A 78 3.34 5.74 -22.47
N GLU A 79 2.11 5.76 -22.94
CA GLU A 79 1.69 5.28 -24.26
C GLU A 79 1.60 6.42 -25.29
N GLY A 80 2.57 7.32 -25.24
CA GLY A 80 2.72 8.47 -26.12
C GLY A 80 2.38 9.80 -25.47
N ALA A 81 3.26 10.79 -25.67
CA ALA A 81 3.08 12.14 -25.13
C ALA A 81 3.78 13.19 -26.00
N GLY A 82 3.16 14.38 -26.12
CA GLY A 82 3.64 15.42 -27.03
C GLY A 82 3.70 14.94 -28.49
N ASP A 83 4.84 15.09 -29.12
CA ASP A 83 5.06 14.64 -30.50
C ASP A 83 5.48 13.15 -30.59
N LEU A 84 5.72 12.49 -29.47
CA LEU A 84 6.13 11.10 -29.42
C LEU A 84 4.90 10.17 -29.36
N ALA A 85 4.69 9.38 -30.42
CA ALA A 85 3.73 8.27 -30.40
C ALA A 85 4.21 7.17 -29.43
N ALA A 86 3.37 6.18 -29.14
CA ALA A 86 3.63 5.15 -28.14
C ALA A 86 5.01 4.47 -28.29
N ASP A 87 5.31 3.95 -29.49
CA ASP A 87 6.57 3.28 -29.75
C ASP A 87 7.78 4.21 -29.58
N ALA A 88 7.69 5.46 -30.04
CA ALA A 88 8.74 6.45 -29.91
C ALA A 88 8.98 6.85 -28.45
N PHE A 89 7.90 6.96 -27.65
CA PHE A 89 8.01 7.26 -26.23
C PHE A 89 8.67 6.09 -25.46
N GLN A 90 8.22 4.87 -25.72
CA GLN A 90 8.79 3.66 -25.12
C GLN A 90 10.27 3.45 -25.54
N THR A 91 10.61 3.69 -26.82
CA THR A 91 12.00 3.66 -27.30
C THR A 91 12.87 4.67 -26.57
N ALA A 92 12.37 5.91 -26.37
CA ALA A 92 13.12 6.94 -25.65
C ALA A 92 13.38 6.55 -24.17
N LEU A 93 12.45 5.86 -23.51
CA LEU A 93 12.64 5.32 -22.17
C LEU A 93 13.70 4.19 -22.16
N GLN A 94 13.60 3.25 -23.10
CA GLN A 94 14.47 2.07 -23.18
C GLN A 94 15.92 2.41 -23.51
N GLU A 95 16.16 3.24 -24.54
CA GLU A 95 17.51 3.64 -24.97
C GLU A 95 18.30 4.39 -23.88
N THR A 96 17.58 5.06 -22.96
CA THR A 96 18.20 5.81 -21.87
C THR A 96 18.10 5.09 -20.50
N ALA A 97 17.61 3.84 -20.50
CA ALA A 97 17.38 3.05 -19.28
C ALA A 97 16.56 3.83 -18.22
N ILE A 98 15.60 4.64 -18.65
CA ILE A 98 14.70 5.36 -17.78
C ILE A 98 13.53 4.44 -17.41
N GLY A 99 13.37 4.17 -16.11
CA GLY A 99 12.18 3.53 -15.59
C GLY A 99 11.15 4.60 -15.18
N MET A 100 10.00 4.61 -15.85
CA MET A 100 8.89 5.50 -15.53
C MET A 100 7.61 4.68 -15.45
N ASP A 101 6.99 4.63 -14.28
CA ASP A 101 5.77 3.86 -14.04
C ASP A 101 4.76 4.73 -13.31
N PHE A 102 3.50 4.67 -13.76
CA PHE A 102 2.36 5.30 -13.12
C PHE A 102 1.43 4.25 -12.56
N SER A 103 1.01 4.43 -11.34
CA SER A 103 0.07 3.53 -10.65
C SER A 103 -1.00 4.32 -9.93
N THR A 104 -2.16 3.71 -9.74
CA THR A 104 -3.22 4.28 -8.94
C THR A 104 -3.68 3.28 -7.89
N GLU A 105 -3.87 3.80 -6.70
CA GLU A 105 -4.52 3.12 -5.58
C GLU A 105 -5.87 3.79 -5.29
N ARG A 106 -6.49 3.46 -4.18
CA ARG A 106 -7.79 4.03 -3.81
C ARG A 106 -7.72 5.56 -3.63
N ASP A 107 -6.73 6.04 -2.88
CA ASP A 107 -6.65 7.45 -2.46
C ASP A 107 -5.53 8.23 -3.12
N TYR A 108 -4.68 7.57 -3.88
CA TYR A 108 -3.46 8.15 -4.44
C TYR A 108 -3.18 7.66 -5.84
N THR A 109 -2.63 8.56 -6.64
CA THR A 109 -1.97 8.24 -7.91
C THR A 109 -0.50 8.59 -7.79
N THR A 110 0.37 7.70 -8.21
CA THR A 110 1.80 7.77 -7.99
C THR A 110 2.55 7.63 -9.31
N VAL A 111 3.62 8.39 -9.49
CA VAL A 111 4.66 8.12 -10.48
C VAL A 111 5.95 7.74 -9.77
N THR A 112 6.62 6.70 -10.27
CA THR A 112 7.99 6.36 -9.91
C THR A 112 8.89 6.60 -11.12
N LEU A 113 9.95 7.36 -10.92
CA LEU A 113 10.95 7.67 -11.93
C LEU A 113 12.32 7.19 -11.44
N ARG A 114 13.01 6.38 -12.25
CA ARG A 114 14.37 5.95 -12.00
C ARG A 114 15.22 6.23 -13.24
N THR A 115 16.38 6.82 -13.06
CA THR A 115 17.26 7.16 -14.17
C THR A 115 18.72 7.17 -13.74
N LEU A 116 19.63 6.94 -14.67
CA LEU A 116 21.04 7.23 -14.48
C LEU A 116 21.24 8.75 -14.39
N THR A 117 22.20 9.19 -13.59
CA THR A 117 22.54 10.61 -13.42
C THR A 117 22.77 11.34 -14.75
N GLN A 118 23.41 10.70 -15.72
CA GLN A 118 23.65 11.27 -17.05
C GLN A 118 22.40 11.50 -17.89
N HIS A 119 21.29 10.78 -17.63
CA HIS A 119 20.04 10.87 -18.40
C HIS A 119 18.93 11.63 -17.65
N ARG A 120 19.23 12.23 -16.48
CA ARG A 120 18.23 12.88 -15.64
C ARG A 120 17.44 13.98 -16.35
N ALA A 121 18.09 14.83 -17.15
CA ALA A 121 17.38 15.87 -17.88
C ALA A 121 16.32 15.29 -18.82
N ARG A 122 16.70 14.27 -19.61
CA ARG A 122 15.78 13.57 -20.51
C ARG A 122 14.63 12.89 -19.76
N ALA A 123 14.90 12.30 -18.59
CA ALA A 123 13.89 11.65 -17.77
C ALA A 123 12.82 12.65 -17.29
N PHE A 124 13.22 13.83 -16.84
CA PHE A 124 12.30 14.86 -16.39
C PHE A 124 11.53 15.51 -17.55
N ASP A 125 12.14 15.63 -18.74
CA ASP A 125 11.44 16.08 -19.95
C ASP A 125 10.35 15.10 -20.37
N LEU A 126 10.64 13.79 -20.38
CA LEU A 126 9.64 12.76 -20.67
C LEU A 126 8.53 12.73 -19.62
N LEU A 127 8.87 12.88 -18.33
CA LEU A 127 7.89 13.00 -17.26
C LEU A 127 6.96 14.20 -17.45
N LYS A 128 7.53 15.37 -17.80
CA LYS A 128 6.73 16.54 -18.15
C LYS A 128 5.74 16.24 -19.26
N LEU A 129 6.21 15.65 -20.38
CA LEU A 129 5.34 15.32 -21.51
C LEU A 129 4.21 14.37 -21.09
N ALA A 130 4.53 13.30 -20.35
CA ALA A 130 3.54 12.34 -19.86
C ALA A 130 2.45 13.01 -19.01
N LEU A 131 2.81 13.97 -18.15
CA LEU A 131 1.88 14.65 -17.26
C LEU A 131 1.08 15.78 -17.93
N THR A 132 1.67 16.48 -18.92
CA THR A 132 1.08 17.72 -19.46
C THR A 132 0.52 17.59 -20.87
N ALA A 133 0.96 16.60 -21.62
CA ALA A 133 0.57 16.40 -23.01
C ALA A 133 0.42 14.90 -23.38
N PRO A 134 -0.27 14.08 -22.55
CA PRO A 134 -0.54 12.68 -22.93
C PRO A 134 -1.42 12.62 -24.16
N ARG A 135 -1.13 11.70 -25.08
CA ARG A 135 -1.82 11.65 -26.38
C ARG A 135 -3.15 10.92 -26.32
N PHE A 136 -3.21 9.83 -25.55
CA PHE A 136 -4.37 8.93 -25.50
C PHE A 136 -4.85 8.51 -26.91
N ASP A 137 -3.89 8.12 -27.76
CA ASP A 137 -4.17 7.68 -29.12
C ASP A 137 -5.08 6.43 -29.13
N ASP A 138 -5.87 6.27 -30.19
CA ASP A 138 -6.91 5.24 -30.26
C ASP A 138 -6.36 3.82 -30.15
N GLU A 139 -5.23 3.51 -30.80
CA GLU A 139 -4.64 2.17 -30.75
C GLU A 139 -4.22 1.78 -29.34
N PRO A 140 -3.37 2.55 -28.60
CA PRO A 140 -3.04 2.26 -27.21
C PRO A 140 -4.29 2.21 -26.31
N LEU A 141 -5.24 3.10 -26.50
CA LEU A 141 -6.47 3.12 -25.72
C LEU A 141 -7.27 1.81 -25.88
N GLN A 142 -7.48 1.35 -27.12
CA GLN A 142 -8.20 0.10 -27.37
C GLN A 142 -7.45 -1.11 -26.81
N ARG A 143 -6.12 -1.13 -26.93
CA ARG A 143 -5.27 -2.18 -26.38
C ARG A 143 -5.37 -2.24 -24.85
N VAL A 144 -5.26 -1.12 -24.15
CA VAL A 144 -5.38 -1.05 -22.69
C VAL A 144 -6.80 -1.41 -22.23
N LYS A 145 -7.84 -0.96 -22.93
CA LYS A 145 -9.23 -1.37 -22.65
C LYS A 145 -9.45 -2.88 -22.83
N ALA A 146 -8.86 -3.47 -23.86
CA ALA A 146 -8.95 -4.92 -24.08
C ALA A 146 -8.27 -5.71 -22.94
N GLN A 147 -7.11 -5.26 -22.49
CA GLN A 147 -6.41 -5.85 -21.33
C GLN A 147 -7.24 -5.72 -20.04
N ALA A 148 -7.82 -4.55 -19.80
CA ALA A 148 -8.68 -4.30 -18.65
C ALA A 148 -9.95 -5.18 -18.69
N ARG A 149 -10.55 -5.39 -19.86
CA ARG A 149 -11.70 -6.31 -20.03
C ARG A 149 -11.34 -7.75 -19.69
N VAL A 150 -10.18 -8.24 -20.14
CA VAL A 150 -9.68 -9.58 -19.77
C VAL A 150 -9.45 -9.68 -18.25
N ALA A 151 -8.86 -8.65 -17.64
CA ALA A 151 -8.65 -8.61 -16.19
C ALA A 151 -9.99 -8.61 -15.42
N TYR A 152 -11.00 -7.89 -15.91
CA TYR A 152 -12.35 -7.90 -15.37
C TYR A 152 -12.99 -9.30 -15.43
N GLU A 153 -12.98 -9.96 -16.58
CA GLU A 153 -13.54 -11.31 -16.71
C GLU A 153 -12.83 -12.32 -15.79
N ARG A 154 -11.52 -12.24 -15.65
CA ARG A 154 -10.77 -13.06 -14.67
C ARG A 154 -11.18 -12.74 -13.22
N SER A 155 -11.45 -11.49 -12.89
CA SER A 155 -11.88 -11.12 -11.53
C SER A 155 -13.21 -11.74 -11.15
N ARG A 156 -14.13 -11.92 -12.10
CA ARG A 156 -15.46 -12.53 -11.88
C ARG A 156 -15.42 -14.02 -11.53
N THR A 157 -14.32 -14.69 -11.85
CA THR A 157 -14.08 -16.11 -11.54
C THR A 157 -13.05 -16.30 -10.43
N ASN A 158 -12.61 -15.21 -9.78
CA ASN A 158 -11.64 -15.25 -8.69
C ASN A 158 -12.34 -15.05 -7.35
N PRO A 159 -12.37 -16.05 -6.45
CA PRO A 159 -13.07 -15.94 -5.18
C PRO A 159 -12.52 -14.85 -4.25
N ASN A 160 -11.21 -14.52 -4.31
CA ASN A 160 -10.65 -13.41 -3.53
C ASN A 160 -11.15 -12.05 -4.04
N ALA A 161 -11.23 -11.87 -5.36
CA ALA A 161 -11.73 -10.63 -5.96
C ALA A 161 -13.22 -10.45 -5.63
N LEU A 162 -14.02 -11.51 -5.75
CA LEU A 162 -15.46 -11.49 -5.37
C LEU A 162 -15.65 -11.17 -3.90
N ALA A 163 -14.85 -11.77 -3.01
CA ALA A 163 -14.90 -11.50 -1.58
C ALA A 163 -14.57 -10.03 -1.27
N GLY A 164 -13.50 -9.50 -1.86
CA GLY A 164 -13.07 -8.11 -1.67
C GLY A 164 -14.10 -7.10 -2.17
N GLU A 165 -14.65 -7.32 -3.37
CA GLU A 165 -15.69 -6.46 -3.95
C GLU A 165 -16.96 -6.45 -3.09
N ARG A 166 -17.45 -7.64 -2.73
CA ARG A 166 -18.65 -7.75 -1.89
C ARG A 166 -18.46 -7.17 -0.50
N PHE A 167 -17.27 -7.39 0.10
CA PHE A 167 -16.91 -6.80 1.37
C PHE A 167 -16.94 -5.26 1.30
N ALA A 168 -16.29 -4.68 0.29
CA ALA A 168 -16.27 -3.23 0.10
C ALA A 168 -17.69 -2.66 -0.06
N GLN A 169 -18.52 -3.29 -0.91
CA GLN A 169 -19.91 -2.89 -1.13
C GLN A 169 -20.73 -2.90 0.16
N LEU A 170 -20.59 -3.94 0.97
CA LEU A 170 -21.33 -4.07 2.23
C LEU A 170 -20.81 -3.12 3.31
N ALA A 171 -19.49 -2.96 3.41
CA ALA A 171 -18.84 -2.10 4.40
C ALA A 171 -19.15 -0.62 4.16
N TYR A 172 -19.21 -0.20 2.90
CA TYR A 172 -19.25 1.23 2.56
C TYR A 172 -20.49 1.67 1.77
N GLY A 173 -21.30 0.72 1.22
CA GLY A 173 -22.52 1.04 0.47
C GLY A 173 -22.23 1.91 -0.76
N ASP A 174 -22.97 3.02 -0.89
CA ASP A 174 -22.85 3.96 -2.03
C ASP A 174 -21.63 4.90 -1.96
N HIS A 175 -20.88 4.85 -0.85
CA HIS A 175 -19.65 5.62 -0.74
C HIS A 175 -18.63 5.17 -1.81
N PRO A 176 -17.75 6.06 -2.34
CA PRO A 176 -16.75 5.70 -3.34
C PRO A 176 -15.90 4.47 -2.98
N TYR A 177 -15.67 4.23 -1.69
CA TYR A 177 -14.97 3.03 -1.21
C TYR A 177 -15.75 1.73 -1.37
N GLY A 178 -17.06 1.79 -1.50
CA GLY A 178 -17.92 0.63 -1.79
C GLY A 178 -17.95 0.25 -3.26
N ARG A 179 -17.48 1.13 -4.15
CA ARG A 179 -17.43 0.89 -5.59
C ARG A 179 -16.20 0.05 -5.97
N ARG A 180 -16.24 -0.52 -7.15
CA ARG A 180 -15.06 -1.18 -7.74
C ARG A 180 -13.94 -0.17 -7.95
N SER A 181 -12.72 -0.59 -7.69
CA SER A 181 -11.51 0.20 -8.00
C SER A 181 -10.95 -0.08 -9.40
N SER A 182 -11.48 -1.11 -10.06
CA SER A 182 -11.08 -1.54 -11.41
C SER A 182 -12.27 -1.44 -12.37
N PRO A 183 -12.03 -1.24 -13.67
CA PRO A 183 -13.10 -1.09 -14.64
C PRO A 183 -13.96 -2.34 -14.77
N SER A 184 -15.25 -2.15 -15.06
CA SER A 184 -16.18 -3.16 -15.53
C SER A 184 -16.33 -3.07 -17.06
N ALA A 185 -17.04 -4.03 -17.67
CA ALA A 185 -17.37 -3.94 -19.10
C ALA A 185 -18.13 -2.64 -19.41
N ASP A 186 -19.14 -2.31 -18.58
CA ASP A 186 -19.99 -1.13 -18.77
C ASP A 186 -19.25 0.19 -18.55
N SER A 187 -18.34 0.27 -17.59
CA SER A 187 -17.54 1.48 -17.35
C SER A 187 -16.51 1.71 -18.45
N LEU A 188 -15.92 0.64 -19.01
CA LEU A 188 -14.97 0.73 -20.13
C LEU A 188 -15.59 1.35 -21.38
N GLU A 189 -16.89 1.13 -21.63
CA GLU A 189 -17.58 1.73 -22.77
C GLU A 189 -17.76 3.25 -22.62
N LYS A 190 -17.90 3.73 -21.39
CA LYS A 190 -18.10 5.15 -21.05
C LYS A 190 -16.82 5.96 -20.92
N ILE A 191 -15.66 5.30 -20.88
CA ILE A 191 -14.36 5.96 -20.75
C ILE A 191 -13.81 6.18 -22.17
N ASP A 192 -13.83 7.40 -22.62
CA ASP A 192 -13.26 7.84 -23.89
C ASP A 192 -12.02 8.72 -23.68
N ARG A 193 -11.45 9.23 -24.77
CA ARG A 193 -10.30 10.12 -24.75
C ARG A 193 -10.58 11.43 -23.99
N GLU A 194 -11.79 11.96 -24.08
CA GLU A 194 -12.17 13.19 -23.41
C GLU A 194 -12.24 12.99 -21.89
N ALA A 195 -12.82 11.87 -21.43
CA ALA A 195 -12.84 11.49 -20.01
C ALA A 195 -11.42 11.32 -19.44
N LEU A 196 -10.52 10.64 -20.19
CA LEU A 196 -9.12 10.47 -19.80
C LEU A 196 -8.41 11.82 -19.67
N ALA A 197 -8.50 12.69 -20.68
CA ALA A 197 -7.89 14.01 -20.68
C ALA A 197 -8.47 14.93 -19.60
N GLY A 198 -9.78 14.86 -19.37
CA GLY A 198 -10.49 15.59 -18.32
C GLY A 198 -10.01 15.21 -16.94
N PHE A 199 -9.96 13.89 -16.65
CA PHE A 199 -9.51 13.37 -15.38
C PHE A 199 -8.03 13.67 -15.12
N THR A 200 -7.17 13.54 -16.12
CA THR A 200 -5.74 13.89 -16.04
C THR A 200 -5.55 15.34 -15.60
N ARG A 201 -6.24 16.29 -16.24
CA ARG A 201 -6.18 17.72 -15.88
C ARG A 201 -6.74 17.99 -14.48
N ALA A 202 -7.77 17.25 -14.06
CA ALA A 202 -8.39 17.42 -12.75
C ALA A 202 -7.55 16.88 -11.61
N LEU A 203 -6.86 15.76 -11.83
CA LEU A 203 -6.09 15.04 -10.84
C LEU A 203 -4.70 15.63 -10.60
N PHE A 204 -3.92 15.79 -11.70
CA PHE A 204 -2.53 16.20 -11.58
C PHE A 204 -2.42 17.71 -11.38
N ALA A 205 -2.27 18.10 -10.12
CA ALA A 205 -2.13 19.49 -9.72
C ALA A 205 -0.99 19.64 -8.70
N ARG A 206 -0.47 20.85 -8.57
CA ARG A 206 0.61 21.15 -7.60
C ARG A 206 0.12 21.14 -6.14
N GLY A 207 -1.14 21.47 -5.92
CA GLY A 207 -1.72 21.61 -4.58
C GLY A 207 -2.02 20.28 -3.86
N ASN A 208 -2.01 19.15 -4.56
CA ASN A 208 -2.21 17.82 -3.99
C ASN A 208 -1.00 16.89 -4.20
N LEU A 209 0.16 17.44 -4.55
CA LEU A 209 1.39 16.74 -4.91
C LEU A 209 2.36 16.69 -3.72
N VAL A 210 2.92 15.51 -3.45
CA VAL A 210 4.10 15.33 -2.60
C VAL A 210 5.20 14.64 -3.38
N ILE A 211 6.47 14.99 -3.11
CA ILE A 211 7.62 14.51 -3.87
C ILE A 211 8.72 14.03 -2.91
N GLY A 212 9.21 12.82 -3.15
CA GLY A 212 10.40 12.27 -2.53
C GLY A 212 11.45 11.92 -3.58
N ALA A 213 12.70 12.27 -3.35
CA ALA A 213 13.79 11.98 -4.27
C ALA A 213 15.04 11.51 -3.52
N VAL A 214 15.78 10.60 -4.14
CA VAL A 214 17.03 10.04 -3.58
C VAL A 214 18.04 9.84 -4.71
N GLY A 215 19.26 10.30 -4.54
CA GLY A 215 20.30 9.99 -5.52
C GLY A 215 21.41 11.00 -5.63
N ASP A 216 22.21 10.83 -6.70
CA ASP A 216 23.36 11.66 -7.02
C ASP A 216 22.97 12.86 -7.89
N ILE A 217 22.53 13.90 -7.23
CA ILE A 217 22.16 15.20 -7.84
C ILE A 217 22.38 16.34 -6.84
N ALA A 218 22.71 17.52 -7.33
CA ALA A 218 22.76 18.71 -6.51
C ALA A 218 21.33 19.21 -6.20
N PRO A 219 21.06 19.72 -4.97
CA PRO A 219 19.73 20.21 -4.57
C PRO A 219 19.15 21.26 -5.54
N ASP A 220 19.96 22.23 -5.97
CA ASP A 220 19.50 23.30 -6.87
C ASP A 220 19.16 22.77 -8.28
N GLU A 221 19.88 21.74 -8.74
CA GLU A 221 19.58 21.09 -10.01
C GLU A 221 18.31 20.27 -9.93
N LEU A 222 18.11 19.51 -8.83
CA LEU A 222 16.86 18.78 -8.57
C LEU A 222 15.67 19.74 -8.55
N ALA A 223 15.79 20.87 -7.84
CA ALA A 223 14.73 21.88 -7.76
C ALA A 223 14.31 22.38 -9.17
N ARG A 224 15.29 22.68 -10.04
CA ARG A 224 15.02 23.10 -11.43
C ARG A 224 14.34 22.01 -12.25
N LEU A 225 14.80 20.76 -12.15
CA LEU A 225 14.19 19.63 -12.90
C LEU A 225 12.76 19.34 -12.42
N VAL A 226 12.50 19.46 -11.12
CA VAL A 226 11.14 19.35 -10.56
C VAL A 226 10.24 20.45 -11.10
N ASP A 227 10.69 21.70 -11.14
CA ASP A 227 9.92 22.80 -11.73
C ASP A 227 9.65 22.61 -13.23
N ILE A 228 10.60 22.05 -13.97
CA ILE A 228 10.42 21.70 -15.40
C ILE A 228 9.28 20.70 -15.57
N SER A 229 9.23 19.66 -14.72
CA SER A 229 8.25 18.57 -14.90
C SER A 229 6.88 18.89 -14.32
N PHE A 230 6.81 19.57 -13.17
CA PHE A 230 5.56 19.76 -12.45
C PHE A 230 5.04 21.19 -12.46
N GLY A 231 5.88 22.16 -12.86
CA GLY A 231 5.54 23.60 -12.79
C GLY A 231 4.36 24.00 -13.68
N ALA A 232 4.15 23.32 -14.81
CA ALA A 232 3.04 23.57 -15.73
C ALA A 232 1.69 22.99 -15.27
N LEU A 233 1.69 22.15 -14.22
CA LEU A 233 0.46 21.59 -13.67
C LEU A 233 -0.42 22.67 -13.04
N PRO A 234 -1.77 22.50 -13.06
CA PRO A 234 -2.70 23.37 -12.36
C PRO A 234 -2.31 23.61 -10.89
N ALA A 235 -2.64 24.78 -10.36
CA ALA A 235 -2.33 25.09 -8.96
C ALA A 235 -3.12 24.22 -7.98
N GLN A 236 -4.41 23.95 -8.29
CA GLN A 236 -5.31 23.18 -7.42
C GLN A 236 -5.92 22.01 -8.19
N PRO A 237 -6.10 20.86 -7.52
CA PRO A 237 -6.82 19.73 -8.10
C PRO A 237 -8.32 20.05 -8.22
N ALA A 238 -8.96 19.41 -9.20
CA ALA A 238 -10.41 19.49 -9.42
C ALA A 238 -11.11 18.13 -9.23
N VAL A 239 -10.40 17.09 -8.80
CA VAL A 239 -11.01 15.80 -8.46
C VAL A 239 -11.76 15.87 -7.13
N ALA A 240 -12.94 15.23 -7.09
CA ALA A 240 -13.67 15.06 -5.85
C ALA A 240 -12.96 14.04 -4.95
N LEU A 241 -12.71 14.41 -3.71
CA LEU A 241 -12.21 13.49 -2.69
C LEU A 241 -13.38 12.91 -1.88
N PRO A 242 -13.38 11.60 -1.57
CA PRO A 242 -14.46 10.99 -0.81
C PRO A 242 -14.53 11.57 0.60
N PRO A 243 -15.78 11.78 1.14
CA PRO A 243 -15.97 12.21 2.53
C PRO A 243 -15.55 11.12 3.52
N PRO A 244 -15.39 11.41 4.82
CA PRO A 244 -15.17 10.39 5.83
C PRO A 244 -16.32 9.37 5.91
N VAL A 245 -15.98 8.09 6.14
CA VAL A 245 -16.95 6.99 6.29
C VAL A 245 -16.48 5.98 7.33
N VAL A 246 -17.43 5.43 8.09
CA VAL A 246 -17.18 4.34 9.04
C VAL A 246 -17.61 3.03 8.39
N PRO A 247 -16.78 1.98 8.38
CA PRO A 247 -17.15 0.68 7.84
C PRO A 247 -18.34 0.10 8.61
N LYS A 248 -19.34 -0.41 7.90
CA LYS A 248 -20.48 -1.10 8.49
C LYS A 248 -20.09 -2.52 8.88
N THR A 249 -20.68 -3.01 9.95
CA THR A 249 -20.64 -4.41 10.40
C THR A 249 -21.96 -5.11 10.13
N ALA A 250 -22.00 -6.43 10.23
CA ALA A 250 -23.23 -7.21 10.04
C ALA A 250 -23.30 -8.36 11.07
N PRO A 251 -24.50 -8.66 11.64
CA PRO A 251 -24.63 -9.67 12.68
C PRO A 251 -24.40 -11.10 12.18
N GLN A 252 -24.62 -11.34 10.89
CA GLN A 252 -24.47 -12.65 10.26
C GLN A 252 -23.47 -12.62 9.11
N PRO A 253 -22.71 -13.70 8.88
CA PRO A 253 -21.87 -13.84 7.69
C PRO A 253 -22.71 -13.77 6.41
N VAL A 254 -22.17 -13.09 5.40
CA VAL A 254 -22.74 -13.06 4.05
C VAL A 254 -22.02 -14.10 3.20
N VAL A 255 -22.75 -15.11 2.75
CA VAL A 255 -22.22 -16.19 1.93
C VAL A 255 -22.49 -15.92 0.45
N ILE A 256 -21.46 -16.01 -0.38
CA ILE A 256 -21.53 -15.99 -1.85
C ILE A 256 -21.22 -17.40 -2.33
N PRO A 257 -22.22 -18.15 -2.82
CA PRO A 257 -22.00 -19.49 -3.34
C PRO A 257 -21.02 -19.47 -4.51
N PHE A 258 -19.94 -20.24 -4.41
CA PHE A 258 -18.94 -20.36 -5.45
C PHE A 258 -18.39 -21.79 -5.50
N PRO A 259 -18.37 -22.44 -6.67
CA PRO A 259 -17.98 -23.83 -6.81
C PRO A 259 -16.44 -23.99 -6.69
N ASN A 260 -15.94 -23.93 -5.47
CA ASN A 260 -14.54 -24.09 -5.13
C ASN A 260 -14.42 -25.04 -3.92
N PRO A 261 -13.43 -25.95 -3.86
CA PRO A 261 -13.20 -26.82 -2.71
C PRO A 261 -12.81 -26.07 -1.43
N GLN A 262 -12.36 -24.84 -1.56
CA GLN A 262 -11.98 -23.96 -0.46
C GLN A 262 -12.90 -22.73 -0.39
N SER A 263 -13.21 -22.31 0.82
CA SER A 263 -13.86 -21.02 1.08
C SER A 263 -12.80 -19.94 1.37
N ILE A 264 -12.99 -18.77 0.78
CA ILE A 264 -12.28 -17.54 1.13
C ILE A 264 -13.16 -16.74 2.07
N VAL A 265 -12.62 -16.34 3.19
CA VAL A 265 -13.32 -15.53 4.20
C VAL A 265 -12.58 -14.21 4.37
N LEU A 266 -13.32 -13.12 4.24
CA LEU A 266 -12.90 -11.78 4.68
C LEU A 266 -13.73 -11.35 5.86
N PHE A 267 -13.11 -10.79 6.88
CA PHE A 267 -13.79 -10.17 7.99
C PHE A 267 -13.20 -8.80 8.31
N GLY A 268 -13.99 -7.91 8.88
CA GLY A 268 -13.49 -6.59 9.26
C GLY A 268 -14.45 -5.81 10.11
N ALA A 269 -13.89 -4.78 10.75
CA ALA A 269 -14.57 -3.83 11.62
C ALA A 269 -13.90 -2.45 11.52
N PRO A 270 -14.50 -1.38 12.08
CA PRO A 270 -13.81 -0.10 12.21
C PRO A 270 -12.44 -0.27 12.90
N GLY A 271 -11.39 0.28 12.28
CA GLY A 271 -10.02 0.21 12.75
C GLY A 271 -9.57 1.48 13.47
N ILE A 272 -8.25 1.64 13.57
CA ILE A 272 -7.56 2.80 14.16
C ILE A 272 -6.99 3.65 13.02
N ALA A 273 -7.30 4.95 13.01
CA ALA A 273 -6.77 5.89 12.04
C ALA A 273 -5.26 6.10 12.23
N ARG A 274 -4.58 6.53 11.17
CA ARG A 274 -3.10 6.71 11.22
C ARG A 274 -2.69 7.81 12.20
N GLU A 275 -3.51 8.82 12.34
CA GLU A 275 -3.32 9.98 13.20
C GLU A 275 -3.74 9.75 14.66
N ASP A 276 -4.38 8.62 14.95
CA ASP A 276 -4.84 8.26 16.29
C ASP A 276 -3.65 8.01 17.22
N PRO A 277 -3.67 8.53 18.47
CA PRO A 277 -2.61 8.28 19.46
C PRO A 277 -2.35 6.79 19.72
N ASP A 278 -3.38 5.95 19.54
CA ASP A 278 -3.29 4.51 19.74
C ASP A 278 -2.69 3.75 18.53
N TRP A 279 -2.30 4.46 17.45
CA TRP A 279 -1.82 3.81 16.24
C TRP A 279 -0.66 2.84 16.47
N TYR A 280 0.36 3.25 17.23
CA TYR A 280 1.54 2.39 17.44
C TYR A 280 1.21 1.18 18.32
N ALA A 281 0.36 1.35 19.33
CA ALA A 281 -0.14 0.25 20.13
C ALA A 281 -0.97 -0.73 19.29
N ALA A 282 -1.84 -0.21 18.42
CA ALA A 282 -2.63 -1.03 17.48
C ALA A 282 -1.72 -1.80 16.51
N THR A 283 -0.66 -1.16 16.01
CA THR A 283 0.29 -1.79 15.08
C THR A 283 1.07 -2.92 15.75
N VAL A 284 1.54 -2.70 16.99
CA VAL A 284 2.21 -3.74 17.80
C VAL A 284 1.26 -4.89 18.13
N LEU A 285 0.02 -4.58 18.55
CA LEU A 285 -1.00 -5.59 18.81
C LEU A 285 -1.31 -6.42 17.56
N ASN A 286 -1.49 -5.77 16.42
CA ASN A 286 -1.74 -6.46 15.14
C ASN A 286 -0.57 -7.36 14.73
N GLN A 287 0.69 -6.94 14.97
CA GLN A 287 1.87 -7.78 14.73
C GLN A 287 1.79 -9.10 15.50
N VAL A 288 1.37 -9.08 16.75
CA VAL A 288 1.19 -10.28 17.59
C VAL A 288 0.00 -11.10 17.13
N LEU A 289 -1.13 -10.45 16.83
CA LEU A 289 -2.40 -11.12 16.57
C LEU A 289 -2.43 -11.87 15.24
N GLY A 290 -2.17 -11.18 14.13
CA GLY A 290 -2.30 -11.75 12.78
C GLY A 290 -1.39 -11.13 11.73
N GLY A 291 -0.76 -9.98 12.02
CA GLY A 291 0.17 -9.28 11.10
C GLY A 291 1.58 -9.86 11.07
N GLY A 292 1.95 -10.65 12.05
CA GLY A 292 3.28 -11.29 12.16
C GLY A 292 3.46 -12.56 11.32
N GLY A 293 2.53 -12.87 10.41
CA GLY A 293 2.60 -14.06 9.57
C GLY A 293 2.63 -15.35 10.41
N MET A 294 3.59 -16.25 10.15
CA MET A 294 3.70 -17.55 10.82
C MET A 294 3.97 -17.47 12.34
N THR A 295 4.41 -16.34 12.85
CA THR A 295 4.66 -16.15 14.29
C THR A 295 3.50 -15.52 15.03
N SER A 296 2.38 -15.25 14.34
CA SER A 296 1.20 -14.63 14.94
C SER A 296 0.32 -15.64 15.67
N ARG A 297 -0.42 -15.16 16.68
CA ARG A 297 -1.35 -16.00 17.47
C ARG A 297 -2.40 -16.70 16.61
N LEU A 298 -3.00 -15.98 15.66
CA LEU A 298 -4.00 -16.58 14.78
C LEU A 298 -3.41 -17.71 13.95
N PHE A 299 -2.20 -17.55 13.45
CA PHE A 299 -1.53 -18.61 12.69
C PHE A 299 -1.22 -19.81 13.57
N GLU A 300 -0.66 -19.61 14.76
CA GLU A 300 -0.36 -20.67 15.73
C GLU A 300 -1.64 -21.42 16.15
N GLU A 301 -2.68 -20.68 16.56
CA GLU A 301 -3.88 -21.28 17.13
C GLU A 301 -4.76 -21.97 16.08
N VAL A 302 -4.90 -21.38 14.88
CA VAL A 302 -5.87 -21.85 13.89
C VAL A 302 -5.22 -22.79 12.88
N ARG A 303 -3.95 -22.53 12.51
CA ARG A 303 -3.23 -23.34 11.51
C ARG A 303 -2.34 -24.41 12.17
N GLU A 304 -1.39 -24.03 13.01
CA GLU A 304 -0.40 -24.98 13.51
C GLU A 304 -1.00 -25.99 14.48
N LYS A 305 -1.75 -25.53 15.48
CA LYS A 305 -2.32 -26.41 16.50
C LYS A 305 -3.52 -27.23 16.03
N ARG A 306 -4.29 -26.73 15.05
CA ARG A 306 -5.58 -27.35 14.67
C ARG A 306 -5.73 -27.68 13.19
N GLY A 307 -4.85 -27.21 12.33
CA GLY A 307 -4.86 -27.49 10.89
C GLY A 307 -6.12 -27.00 10.15
N LEU A 308 -6.83 -26.03 10.71
CA LEU A 308 -8.14 -25.60 10.19
C LEU A 308 -8.02 -24.72 8.94
N VAL A 309 -6.91 -24.03 8.73
CA VAL A 309 -6.74 -23.08 7.63
C VAL A 309 -5.41 -23.23 6.91
N TYR A 310 -5.34 -22.77 5.66
CA TYR A 310 -4.07 -22.64 4.92
C TYR A 310 -3.35 -21.33 5.29
N SER A 311 -4.13 -20.28 5.43
CA SER A 311 -3.64 -18.95 5.82
C SER A 311 -4.66 -18.25 6.67
N VAL A 312 -4.18 -17.44 7.61
CA VAL A 312 -4.99 -16.54 8.43
C VAL A 312 -4.14 -15.35 8.82
N GLY A 313 -4.74 -14.16 8.82
CA GLY A 313 -4.04 -12.95 9.22
C GLY A 313 -4.98 -11.78 9.42
N THR A 314 -4.44 -10.72 10.03
CA THR A 314 -5.13 -9.44 10.22
C THR A 314 -4.25 -8.29 9.77
N GLN A 315 -4.87 -7.19 9.39
CA GLN A 315 -4.20 -5.98 8.92
C GLN A 315 -4.96 -4.74 9.36
N LEU A 316 -4.22 -3.71 9.78
CA LEU A 316 -4.73 -2.36 9.93
C LEU A 316 -4.58 -1.63 8.60
N SER A 317 -5.67 -1.12 8.08
CA SER A 317 -5.73 -0.42 6.79
C SER A 317 -6.28 1.00 7.00
N PRO A 318 -5.43 1.94 7.45
CA PRO A 318 -5.82 3.34 7.50
C PRO A 318 -5.86 3.88 6.07
N SER A 319 -6.93 4.58 5.75
CA SER A 319 -7.14 5.27 4.47
C SER A 319 -7.55 6.71 4.74
N LYS A 320 -7.60 7.55 3.71
CA LYS A 320 -7.92 8.98 3.92
C LYS A 320 -9.35 9.24 4.38
N ALA A 321 -10.29 8.39 3.99
CA ALA A 321 -11.70 8.55 4.40
C ALA A 321 -12.13 7.58 5.50
N THR A 322 -11.31 6.59 5.87
CA THR A 322 -11.69 5.55 6.84
C THR A 322 -10.49 4.86 7.46
N ALA A 323 -10.74 4.12 8.53
CA ALA A 323 -9.80 3.16 9.09
C ALA A 323 -10.50 1.80 9.22
N LEU A 324 -9.88 0.76 8.70
CA LEU A 324 -10.39 -0.60 8.71
C LEU A 324 -9.40 -1.53 9.43
N LEU A 325 -9.89 -2.31 10.37
CA LEU A 325 -9.27 -3.56 10.78
C LEU A 325 -9.85 -4.65 9.89
N SER A 326 -9.03 -5.30 9.10
CA SER A 326 -9.44 -6.41 8.23
C SER A 326 -8.68 -7.68 8.57
N GLY A 327 -9.30 -8.82 8.29
CA GLY A 327 -8.65 -10.11 8.36
C GLY A 327 -9.15 -11.02 7.25
N SER A 328 -8.35 -12.02 6.95
CA SER A 328 -8.69 -13.03 5.94
C SER A 328 -8.25 -14.41 6.38
N LEU A 329 -8.96 -15.42 5.89
CA LEU A 329 -8.54 -16.82 5.99
C LEU A 329 -9.00 -17.61 4.77
N ALA A 330 -8.27 -18.68 4.46
CA ALA A 330 -8.63 -19.65 3.45
C ALA A 330 -8.67 -21.05 4.08
N THR A 331 -9.78 -21.77 3.88
CA THR A 331 -10.03 -23.08 4.51
C THR A 331 -10.91 -23.97 3.64
N SER A 332 -11.00 -25.26 3.96
CA SER A 332 -11.97 -26.16 3.33
C SER A 332 -13.41 -25.75 3.68
N ASN A 333 -14.35 -26.03 2.77
CA ASN A 333 -15.76 -25.68 2.98
C ASN A 333 -16.34 -26.25 4.28
N ALA A 334 -15.90 -27.45 4.69
CA ALA A 334 -16.35 -28.10 5.92
C ALA A 334 -15.84 -27.43 7.21
N GLN A 335 -14.73 -26.70 7.14
CA GLN A 335 -14.04 -26.16 8.34
C GLN A 335 -14.30 -24.66 8.58
N VAL A 336 -15.04 -23.98 7.71
CA VAL A 336 -15.28 -22.52 7.81
C VAL A 336 -15.86 -22.13 9.14
N GLY A 337 -16.89 -22.86 9.61
CA GLY A 337 -17.56 -22.55 10.87
C GLY A 337 -16.62 -22.64 12.07
N ASP A 338 -15.82 -23.70 12.16
CA ASP A 338 -14.89 -23.91 13.27
C ASP A 338 -13.71 -22.93 13.23
N ALA A 339 -13.20 -22.64 12.05
CA ALA A 339 -12.17 -21.62 11.88
C ALA A 339 -12.64 -20.23 12.33
N LEU A 340 -13.85 -19.81 11.93
CA LEU A 340 -14.45 -18.54 12.36
C LEU A 340 -14.71 -18.47 13.86
N LYS A 341 -15.24 -19.56 14.47
CA LYS A 341 -15.41 -19.63 15.92
C LYS A 341 -14.09 -19.42 16.65
N LEU A 342 -13.04 -20.07 16.18
CA LEU A 342 -11.72 -19.98 16.82
C LEU A 342 -11.08 -18.60 16.64
N VAL A 343 -11.16 -18.00 15.44
CA VAL A 343 -10.71 -16.62 15.22
C VAL A 343 -11.44 -15.67 16.17
N ARG A 344 -12.78 -15.74 16.24
CA ARG A 344 -13.56 -14.90 17.17
C ARG A 344 -13.18 -15.11 18.63
N ALA A 345 -12.98 -16.37 19.06
CA ALA A 345 -12.56 -16.68 20.41
C ALA A 345 -11.19 -16.07 20.74
N GLU A 346 -10.25 -16.06 19.78
CA GLU A 346 -8.94 -15.45 19.97
C GLU A 346 -9.02 -13.92 20.05
N LEU A 347 -9.83 -13.28 19.21
CA LEU A 347 -10.07 -11.84 19.28
C LEU A 347 -10.68 -11.43 20.64
N VAL A 348 -11.66 -12.18 21.12
CA VAL A 348 -12.26 -11.96 22.46
C VAL A 348 -11.24 -12.20 23.56
N ARG A 349 -10.41 -13.24 23.47
CA ARG A 349 -9.35 -13.53 24.45
C ARG A 349 -8.35 -12.36 24.52
N VAL A 350 -7.94 -11.83 23.37
CA VAL A 350 -7.03 -10.69 23.30
C VAL A 350 -7.69 -9.42 23.88
N ALA A 351 -8.97 -9.19 23.63
CA ALA A 351 -9.70 -8.07 24.24
C ALA A 351 -9.73 -8.15 25.77
N ARG A 352 -9.90 -9.35 26.32
CA ARG A 352 -9.99 -9.57 27.77
C ARG A 352 -8.62 -9.60 28.46
N ASP A 353 -7.67 -10.34 27.91
CA ASP A 353 -6.42 -10.70 28.57
C ASP A 353 -5.21 -9.88 28.05
N GLY A 354 -5.35 -9.24 26.87
CA GLY A 354 -4.23 -8.59 26.18
C GLY A 354 -3.24 -9.59 25.58
N ILE A 355 -1.96 -9.22 25.57
CA ILE A 355 -0.85 -10.05 25.15
C ILE A 355 0.16 -10.21 26.28
N THR A 356 1.02 -11.23 26.20
CA THR A 356 2.06 -11.46 27.21
C THR A 356 3.22 -10.47 27.05
N ASP A 357 4.02 -10.30 28.13
CA ASP A 357 5.24 -9.48 28.07
C ASP A 357 6.27 -10.02 27.08
N ALA A 358 6.33 -11.33 26.91
CA ALA A 358 7.20 -11.98 25.95
C ALA A 358 6.80 -11.63 24.50
N GLU A 359 5.51 -11.67 24.19
CA GLU A 359 4.98 -11.29 22.87
C GLU A 359 5.19 -9.81 22.58
N LEU A 360 4.89 -8.94 23.56
CA LEU A 360 5.15 -7.51 23.43
C LEU A 360 6.63 -7.23 23.12
N LYS A 361 7.54 -7.85 23.88
CA LYS A 361 8.98 -7.72 23.67
C LYS A 361 9.41 -8.24 22.29
N ALA A 362 8.92 -9.41 21.89
CA ALA A 362 9.25 -10.01 20.60
C ALA A 362 8.74 -9.15 19.42
N ALA A 363 7.49 -8.67 19.50
CA ALA A 363 6.93 -7.79 18.47
C ALA A 363 7.73 -6.49 18.32
N LYS A 364 8.04 -5.80 19.42
CA LYS A 364 8.87 -4.60 19.41
C LYS A 364 10.25 -4.85 18.80
N SER A 365 10.92 -5.91 19.24
CA SER A 365 12.25 -6.29 18.74
C SER A 365 12.22 -6.57 17.24
N PHE A 366 11.21 -7.31 16.76
CA PHE A 366 11.03 -7.59 15.33
C PHE A 366 10.76 -6.31 14.54
N MET A 367 9.81 -5.49 14.97
CA MET A 367 9.40 -4.28 14.23
C MET A 367 10.53 -3.25 14.15
N THR A 368 11.28 -3.04 15.23
CA THR A 368 12.41 -2.11 15.23
C THR A 368 13.63 -2.67 14.49
N GLY A 369 13.91 -3.96 14.63
CA GLY A 369 15.04 -4.61 13.98
C GLY A 369 14.86 -4.80 12.47
N SER A 370 13.62 -4.98 12.00
CA SER A 370 13.32 -5.12 10.56
C SER A 370 13.10 -3.77 9.84
N PHE A 371 12.93 -2.68 10.57
CA PHE A 371 12.64 -1.38 9.96
C PHE A 371 13.72 -0.89 8.98
N PRO A 372 15.04 -1.01 9.25
CA PRO A 372 16.07 -0.61 8.29
C PRO A 372 16.01 -1.37 6.96
N LEU A 373 15.45 -2.58 6.93
CA LEU A 373 15.28 -3.35 5.70
C LEU A 373 14.31 -2.71 4.70
N ARG A 374 13.53 -1.73 5.14
CA ARG A 374 12.64 -0.93 4.26
C ARG A 374 13.38 0.20 3.53
N LEU A 375 14.65 0.43 3.84
CA LEU A 375 15.47 1.54 3.34
C LEU A 375 16.67 1.04 2.51
N THR A 376 16.52 -0.09 1.81
CA THR A 376 17.62 -0.80 1.15
C THR A 376 17.91 -0.34 -0.28
N SER A 377 17.14 0.59 -0.83
CA SER A 377 17.37 1.15 -2.16
C SER A 377 16.88 2.59 -2.28
N ASN A 378 17.44 3.35 -3.21
CA ASN A 378 17.02 4.74 -3.49
C ASN A 378 15.50 4.82 -3.74
N ALA A 379 14.93 3.88 -4.49
CA ALA A 379 13.50 3.83 -4.76
C ALA A 379 12.67 3.55 -3.49
N ALA A 380 13.12 2.64 -2.63
CA ALA A 380 12.44 2.34 -1.37
C ALA A 380 12.47 3.55 -0.40
N ILE A 381 13.61 4.26 -0.35
CA ILE A 381 13.75 5.48 0.46
C ILE A 381 12.84 6.57 -0.12
N ALA A 382 12.84 6.82 -1.44
CA ALA A 382 11.95 7.80 -2.06
C ALA A 382 10.47 7.51 -1.76
N GLY A 383 10.06 6.23 -1.83
CA GLY A 383 8.73 5.80 -1.44
C GLY A 383 8.41 6.06 0.04
N MET A 384 9.38 5.82 0.93
CA MET A 384 9.23 6.11 2.36
C MET A 384 9.06 7.62 2.62
N LEU A 385 9.83 8.47 1.93
CA LEU A 385 9.69 9.93 2.04
C LEU A 385 8.28 10.39 1.65
N VAL A 386 7.73 9.84 0.57
CA VAL A 386 6.36 10.13 0.12
C VAL A 386 5.32 9.60 1.11
N ALA A 387 5.50 8.38 1.63
CA ALA A 387 4.58 7.80 2.61
C ALA A 387 4.50 8.61 3.91
N ILE A 388 5.64 9.12 4.40
CA ILE A 388 5.72 9.99 5.58
C ILE A 388 4.98 11.31 5.31
N GLN A 389 5.22 11.96 4.17
CA GLN A 389 4.53 13.19 3.78
C GLN A 389 3.01 12.99 3.63
N ASN A 390 2.58 11.92 2.96
CA ASN A 390 1.16 11.61 2.77
C ASN A 390 0.42 11.38 4.09
N THR A 391 1.12 10.93 5.13
CA THR A 391 0.57 10.71 6.47
C THR A 391 0.74 11.91 7.41
N GLY A 392 1.35 13.01 6.93
CA GLY A 392 1.56 14.23 7.75
C GLY A 392 2.58 14.05 8.86
N LEU A 393 3.47 13.07 8.76
CA LEU A 393 4.51 12.81 9.75
C LEU A 393 5.73 13.70 9.51
N PRO A 394 6.51 14.04 10.56
CA PRO A 394 7.66 14.89 10.42
C PRO A 394 8.85 14.17 9.74
N PRO A 395 9.83 14.93 9.19
CA PRO A 395 10.99 14.35 8.48
C PRO A 395 11.86 13.44 9.33
N ASP A 396 11.92 13.64 10.63
CA ASP A 396 12.67 12.83 11.60
C ASP A 396 11.95 11.53 12.00
N TYR A 397 10.81 11.23 11.35
CA TYR A 397 10.03 10.02 11.64
C TYR A 397 10.84 8.72 11.51
N ILE A 398 11.77 8.65 10.56
CA ILE A 398 12.61 7.46 10.36
C ILE A 398 13.46 7.20 11.62
N ASP A 399 14.04 8.25 12.18
CA ASP A 399 14.83 8.18 13.42
C ASP A 399 13.96 7.94 14.65
N ALA A 400 12.77 8.54 14.69
CA ALA A 400 11.84 8.45 15.81
C ALA A 400 11.13 7.08 15.89
N TYR A 401 10.97 6.35 14.77
CA TYR A 401 10.17 5.13 14.70
C TYR A 401 10.52 4.07 15.76
N PRO A 402 11.80 3.71 15.99
CA PRO A 402 12.13 2.74 17.02
C PRO A 402 11.71 3.20 18.43
N GLY A 403 11.83 4.48 18.73
CA GLY A 403 11.36 5.06 19.99
C GLY A 403 9.85 4.96 20.16
N LEU A 404 9.09 5.27 19.10
CA LEU A 404 7.64 5.19 19.08
C LEU A 404 7.13 3.76 19.31
N ILE A 405 7.76 2.77 18.70
CA ILE A 405 7.42 1.34 18.93
C ILE A 405 7.81 0.91 20.35
N ASN A 406 9.00 1.30 20.82
CA ASN A 406 9.49 0.89 22.14
C ASN A 406 8.72 1.54 23.29
N SER A 407 8.09 2.71 23.09
CA SER A 407 7.27 3.38 24.11
C SER A 407 5.94 2.68 24.39
N VAL A 408 5.45 1.80 23.51
CA VAL A 408 4.17 1.09 23.70
C VAL A 408 4.21 0.22 24.98
N THR A 409 3.21 0.37 25.83
CA THR A 409 3.10 -0.36 27.11
C THR A 409 2.02 -1.46 27.05
N GLN A 410 2.01 -2.35 28.05
CA GLN A 410 0.93 -3.32 28.22
C GLN A 410 -0.43 -2.64 28.47
N ALA A 411 -0.43 -1.48 29.12
CA ALA A 411 -1.66 -0.71 29.34
C ALA A 411 -2.23 -0.19 28.00
N ASP A 412 -1.36 0.28 27.10
CA ASP A 412 -1.75 0.72 25.76
C ASP A 412 -2.30 -0.44 24.93
N ILE A 413 -1.66 -1.60 24.99
CA ILE A 413 -2.12 -2.82 24.31
C ILE A 413 -3.53 -3.22 24.80
N ARG A 414 -3.77 -3.25 26.12
CA ARG A 414 -5.07 -3.61 26.67
C ARG A 414 -6.17 -2.64 26.24
N ARG A 415 -5.90 -1.34 26.33
CA ARG A 415 -6.83 -0.30 25.88
C ARG A 415 -7.22 -0.46 24.41
N VAL A 416 -6.24 -0.70 23.55
CA VAL A 416 -6.45 -0.88 22.11
C VAL A 416 -7.16 -2.20 21.80
N ALA A 417 -6.81 -3.28 22.49
CA ALA A 417 -7.44 -4.58 22.34
C ALA A 417 -8.94 -4.52 22.70
N GLU A 418 -9.25 -3.88 23.83
CA GLU A 418 -10.65 -3.64 24.22
C GLU A 418 -11.39 -2.79 23.17
N ARG A 419 -10.79 -1.68 22.72
CA ARG A 419 -11.37 -0.79 21.71
C ARG A 419 -11.68 -1.49 20.39
N LEU A 420 -10.79 -2.38 19.92
CA LEU A 420 -10.93 -3.05 18.63
C LEU A 420 -11.81 -4.30 18.68
N PHE A 421 -11.80 -5.05 19.78
CA PHE A 421 -12.33 -6.42 19.79
C PHE A 421 -13.45 -6.67 20.80
N ALA A 422 -13.68 -5.81 21.81
CA ALA A 422 -14.69 -6.05 22.85
C ALA A 422 -16.12 -6.16 22.29
N ARG A 423 -16.45 -5.41 21.23
CA ARG A 423 -17.77 -5.46 20.60
C ARG A 423 -18.05 -6.77 19.86
N ASN A 424 -17.00 -7.50 19.47
CA ASN A 424 -17.08 -8.74 18.68
C ASN A 424 -18.05 -8.68 17.49
N ASP A 425 -18.13 -7.52 16.85
CA ASP A 425 -19.03 -7.17 15.77
C ASP A 425 -18.24 -6.95 14.48
N TYR A 426 -18.38 -7.85 13.52
CA TYR A 426 -17.60 -7.87 12.29
C TYR A 426 -18.50 -8.05 11.08
N LEU A 427 -18.20 -7.34 9.99
CA LEU A 427 -18.67 -7.75 8.68
C LEU A 427 -17.85 -8.99 8.26
N ILE A 428 -18.55 -10.08 7.92
CA ILE A 428 -17.92 -11.32 7.44
C ILE A 428 -18.49 -11.65 6.08
N VAL A 429 -17.63 -11.85 5.08
CA VAL A 429 -17.97 -12.31 3.73
C VAL A 429 -17.28 -13.64 3.48
N VAL A 430 -18.04 -14.63 3.05
CA VAL A 430 -17.54 -15.97 2.71
C VAL A 430 -17.84 -16.24 1.24
N VAL A 431 -16.83 -16.56 0.44
CA VAL A 431 -16.97 -16.99 -0.95
C VAL A 431 -16.58 -18.45 -1.04
N GLY A 432 -17.53 -19.33 -1.34
CA GLY A 432 -17.35 -20.77 -1.36
C GLY A 432 -18.68 -21.51 -1.15
N GLN A 433 -18.60 -22.75 -0.67
CA GLN A 433 -19.74 -23.60 -0.31
C GLN A 433 -19.60 -24.08 1.15
N PRO A 434 -19.58 -23.14 2.14
CA PRO A 434 -19.35 -23.50 3.54
C PRO A 434 -20.46 -24.38 4.07
N VAL A 435 -20.09 -25.43 4.84
CA VAL A 435 -21.04 -26.31 5.52
C VAL A 435 -21.45 -25.67 6.84
N GLY A 436 -22.77 -25.62 7.13
CA GLY A 436 -23.31 -25.14 8.41
C GLY A 436 -23.27 -23.61 8.59
N LEU A 437 -22.98 -22.86 7.54
CA LEU A 437 -23.27 -21.43 7.47
C LEU A 437 -24.44 -21.24 6.51
N GLU A 438 -25.63 -21.05 7.05
CA GLU A 438 -26.81 -20.82 6.24
C GLU A 438 -26.72 -19.49 5.50
N THR A 439 -26.97 -19.53 4.20
CA THR A 439 -27.22 -18.31 3.42
C THR A 439 -28.55 -17.71 3.91
N PRO A 440 -28.62 -16.43 4.29
CA PRO A 440 -29.93 -15.81 4.49
C PRO A 440 -30.73 -16.01 3.21
N GLN A 441 -31.83 -16.76 3.29
CA GLN A 441 -32.79 -16.84 2.20
C GLN A 441 -33.17 -15.42 1.81
N LYS A 442 -33.04 -15.07 0.51
CA LYS A 442 -33.70 -13.88 -0.02
C LYS A 442 -35.16 -13.95 0.43
N GLN A 443 -35.55 -13.13 1.39
CA GLN A 443 -36.99 -12.82 1.54
C GLN A 443 -37.39 -12.16 0.22
N GLY A 444 -38.15 -12.90 -0.56
CA GLY A 444 -38.72 -12.44 -1.80
C GLY A 444 -39.66 -11.27 -1.52
N GLY A 445 -39.56 -10.22 -2.30
CA GLY A 445 -40.38 -9.06 -2.39
C GLY A 445 -39.98 -8.27 -3.62
#